data_b0f8a5d5cdaaefa905c7c84e2752f8cb
#
_entry.id   b0f8a5d5cdaaefa905c7c84e2752f8cb
#
_cell.length_a   1.000
_cell.length_b   1.000
_cell.length_c   1.000
_cell.angle_alpha   90.00
_cell.angle_beta   90.00
_cell.angle_gamma   90.00
#
_symmetry.space_group_name_H-M   'P 1'
#
loop_
_entity.id
_entity.type
_entity.pdbx_description
1 polymer ?
#
loop_
_entity_poly.entity_id
_entity_poly.type
_entity_poly.pdbx_seq_one_letter_code
_entity_poly.pdbx_strand_id
1 'polypeptide(L)'
;ELGFRTFSRGGYTFHKHDFKLLNDPTLLAESDFAGVMIPMAQVADAKTGEKAPALEINYKATNGYSREMEHWLTGSILGASNATEDSVQFNYRSECNLITRAANRHVLLKK
;
A
#
# COMPACT_ATOMS: atom_id res chain seq x y z
N GLU A 1 10.18 -7.82 24.33
CA GLU A 1 10.72 -7.93 22.96
C GLU A 1 11.75 -6.83 22.73
N LEU A 2 13.03 -7.17 22.81
CA LEU A 2 14.13 -6.31 22.39
C LEU A 2 14.27 -6.34 20.86
N GLY A 3 13.27 -5.79 20.16
CA GLY A 3 13.32 -5.63 18.73
C GLY A 3 14.12 -4.40 18.35
N PHE A 4 15.35 -4.56 17.88
CA PHE A 4 16.06 -3.46 17.24
C PHE A 4 15.30 -3.06 15.98
N ARG A 5 14.67 -1.88 16.03
CA ARG A 5 13.95 -1.34 14.87
C ARG A 5 14.88 -0.65 13.88
N THR A 6 16.06 -0.26 14.31
CA THR A 6 17.00 0.50 13.51
C THR A 6 18.42 0.06 13.81
N PHE A 7 19.23 -0.13 12.77
CA PHE A 7 20.66 -0.38 12.89
C PHE A 7 21.43 0.31 11.76
N SER A 8 22.67 0.66 12.00
CA SER A 8 23.53 1.31 11.02
C SER A 8 24.78 0.47 10.75
N ARG A 9 25.12 0.32 9.48
CA ARG A 9 26.34 -0.39 9.04
C ARG A 9 26.83 0.18 7.72
N GLY A 10 28.15 0.40 7.61
CA GLY A 10 28.76 0.85 6.36
C GLY A 10 28.24 2.19 5.84
N GLY A 11 27.86 3.12 6.72
CA GLY A 11 27.28 4.41 6.32
C GLY A 11 25.80 4.38 5.95
N TYR A 12 25.15 3.20 6.05
CA TYR A 12 23.72 3.05 5.80
C TYR A 12 22.97 2.81 7.11
N THR A 13 21.78 3.39 7.19
CA THR A 13 20.84 3.15 8.30
C THR A 13 19.68 2.31 7.79
N PHE A 14 19.42 1.20 8.48
CA PHE A 14 18.35 0.28 8.16
C PHE A 14 17.24 0.39 9.20
N HIS A 15 16.00 0.51 8.73
CA HIS A 15 14.80 0.47 9.55
C HIS A 15 14.10 -0.86 9.32
N LYS A 16 13.99 -1.66 10.38
CA LYS A 16 13.30 -2.96 10.32
C LYS A 16 11.83 -2.76 10.65
N HIS A 17 10.98 -3.31 9.81
CA HIS A 17 9.54 -3.43 10.04
C HIS A 17 9.12 -4.88 9.86
N ASP A 18 8.47 -5.45 10.88
CA ASP A 18 7.95 -6.80 10.81
C ASP A 18 6.55 -6.76 10.16
N PHE A 19 6.47 -7.32 8.96
CA PHE A 19 5.22 -7.40 8.21
C PHE A 19 4.71 -8.85 8.23
N LYS A 20 3.75 -9.11 9.10
CA LYS A 20 3.24 -10.46 9.37
C LYS A 20 2.66 -11.17 8.15
N LEU A 21 2.11 -10.42 7.19
CA LEU A 21 1.53 -10.98 5.97
C LEU A 21 2.56 -11.66 5.04
N LEU A 22 3.84 -11.33 5.16
CA LEU A 22 4.90 -12.04 4.42
C LEU A 22 5.09 -13.49 4.90
N ASN A 23 4.58 -13.83 6.07
CA ASN A 23 4.63 -15.19 6.63
C ASN A 23 3.31 -15.93 6.49
N ASP A 24 2.29 -15.32 5.88
CA ASP A 24 0.99 -15.94 5.70
C ASP A 24 1.00 -16.82 4.43
N PRO A 25 0.92 -18.15 4.57
CA PRO A 25 0.93 -19.05 3.42
C PRO A 25 -0.31 -18.95 2.55
N THR A 26 -1.41 -18.35 3.06
CA THR A 26 -2.64 -18.18 2.28
C THR A 26 -2.57 -17.01 1.31
N LEU A 27 -1.79 -15.97 1.64
CA LEU A 27 -1.63 -14.78 0.81
C LEU A 27 -0.41 -14.89 -0.12
N LEU A 28 0.63 -15.60 0.32
CA LEU A 28 1.90 -15.75 -0.39
C LEU A 28 2.32 -17.22 -0.43
N ALA A 29 1.38 -18.09 -0.75
CA ALA A 29 1.48 -19.56 -0.63
C ALA A 29 2.76 -20.19 -1.20
N GLU A 30 3.43 -19.54 -2.14
CA GLU A 30 4.66 -20.02 -2.78
C GLU A 30 5.82 -19.03 -2.65
N SER A 31 5.72 -18.05 -1.73
CA SER A 31 6.78 -17.06 -1.63
C SER A 31 7.97 -17.62 -0.86
N ASP A 32 9.06 -17.83 -1.56
CA ASP A 32 10.39 -18.10 -0.98
C ASP A 32 11.01 -16.84 -0.37
N PHE A 33 10.24 -15.78 -0.20
CA PHE A 33 10.73 -14.50 0.27
C PHE A 33 10.68 -14.38 1.80
N ALA A 34 11.80 -13.98 2.38
CA ALA A 34 11.89 -13.66 3.80
C ALA A 34 11.63 -12.17 4.09
N GLY A 35 11.81 -11.32 3.09
CA GLY A 35 11.60 -9.89 3.23
C GLY A 35 11.96 -9.11 1.99
N VAL A 36 11.70 -7.82 2.04
CA VAL A 36 12.03 -6.85 1.00
C VAL A 36 12.74 -5.66 1.63
N MET A 37 13.86 -5.25 1.05
CA MET A 37 14.53 -4.00 1.42
C MET A 37 14.18 -2.93 0.38
N ILE A 38 13.61 -1.83 0.85
CA ILE A 38 13.17 -0.71 0.02
C ILE A 38 14.05 0.51 0.35
N PRO A 39 14.64 1.20 -0.64
CA PRO A 39 15.39 2.42 -0.38
C PRO A 39 14.45 3.53 0.08
N MET A 40 14.74 4.13 1.23
CA MET A 40 13.97 5.26 1.77
C MET A 40 14.43 6.61 1.20
N ALA A 41 15.60 6.66 0.59
CA ALA A 41 16.10 7.86 -0.06
C ALA A 41 15.29 8.15 -1.34
N GLN A 42 15.14 9.44 -1.65
CA GLN A 42 14.60 9.85 -2.93
C GLN A 42 15.51 9.42 -4.08
N VAL A 43 14.92 8.93 -5.14
CA VAL A 43 15.59 8.51 -6.38
C VAL A 43 15.14 9.38 -7.54
N ALA A 44 16.01 9.55 -8.53
CA ALA A 44 15.62 10.26 -9.73
C ALA A 44 14.61 9.43 -10.54
N ASP A 45 13.51 10.04 -10.93
CA ASP A 45 12.55 9.45 -11.84
C ASP A 45 13.17 9.36 -13.25
N ALA A 46 13.09 8.20 -13.88
CA ALA A 46 13.68 7.96 -15.19
C ALA A 46 13.06 8.82 -16.32
N LYS A 47 11.81 9.26 -16.14
CA LYS A 47 11.08 10.04 -17.14
C LYS A 47 11.20 11.54 -16.94
N THR A 48 11.11 12.00 -15.70
CA THR A 48 11.07 13.43 -15.38
C THR A 48 12.41 13.97 -14.89
N GLY A 49 13.31 13.10 -14.41
CA GLY A 49 14.56 13.49 -13.76
C GLY A 49 14.39 14.08 -12.36
N GLU A 50 13.15 14.26 -11.91
CA GLU A 50 12.85 14.79 -10.59
C GLU A 50 13.10 13.74 -9.50
N LYS A 51 13.44 14.22 -8.31
CA LYS A 51 13.60 13.34 -7.14
C LYS A 51 12.24 12.97 -6.56
N ALA A 52 11.98 11.68 -6.47
CA ALA A 52 10.75 11.14 -5.94
C ALA A 52 11.02 9.91 -5.05
N PRO A 53 10.08 9.51 -4.18
CA PRO A 53 10.20 8.28 -3.41
C PRO A 53 10.38 7.05 -4.29
N ALA A 54 11.17 6.07 -3.82
CA ALA A 54 11.39 4.82 -4.54
C ALA A 54 10.10 3.96 -4.63
N LEU A 55 9.25 4.08 -3.62
CA LEU A 55 7.94 3.44 -3.57
C LEU A 55 6.89 4.49 -3.23
N GLU A 56 5.85 4.57 -4.03
CA GLU A 56 4.79 5.58 -3.90
C GLU A 56 3.43 4.96 -4.21
N ILE A 57 2.43 5.31 -3.42
CA ILE A 57 1.04 4.96 -3.67
C ILE A 57 0.31 6.21 -4.15
N ASN A 58 -0.21 6.15 -5.37
CA ASN A 58 -1.03 7.21 -5.93
C ASN A 58 -2.49 6.79 -5.92
N TYR A 59 -3.33 7.66 -5.37
CA TYR A 59 -4.77 7.49 -5.41
C TYR A 59 -5.36 8.22 -6.61
N LYS A 60 -6.36 7.59 -7.23
CA LYS A 60 -7.07 8.21 -8.34
C LYS A 60 -7.82 9.45 -7.85
N ALA A 61 -7.62 10.57 -8.52
CA ALA A 61 -8.41 11.78 -8.31
C ALA A 61 -9.46 11.93 -9.44
N THR A 62 -10.68 12.26 -9.06
CA THR A 62 -11.76 12.56 -10.01
C THR A 62 -12.47 13.82 -9.53
N ASN A 63 -12.60 14.83 -10.39
CA ASN A 63 -13.26 16.11 -10.07
C ASN A 63 -12.75 16.79 -8.80
N GLY A 64 -11.42 16.73 -8.54
CA GLY A 64 -10.81 17.34 -7.37
C GLY A 64 -10.90 16.53 -6.07
N TYR A 65 -11.51 15.35 -6.10
CA TYR A 65 -11.59 14.45 -4.94
C TYR A 65 -10.65 13.27 -5.12
N SER A 66 -9.87 12.95 -4.06
CA SER A 66 -9.06 11.75 -4.01
C SER A 66 -9.93 10.54 -3.66
N ARG A 67 -9.74 9.43 -4.38
CA ARG A 67 -10.40 8.16 -4.09
C ARG A 67 -9.57 7.27 -3.16
N GLU A 68 -8.95 7.86 -2.17
CA GLU A 68 -8.25 7.13 -1.13
C GLU A 68 -9.22 6.26 -0.33
N MET A 69 -10.34 6.85 0.09
CA MET A 69 -11.46 6.13 0.67
C MET A 69 -12.75 6.89 0.37
N GLU A 70 -13.52 6.36 -0.54
CA GLU A 70 -14.84 6.85 -0.88
C GLU A 70 -15.88 5.96 -0.22
N HIS A 71 -16.91 6.53 0.35
CA HIS A 71 -18.01 5.79 0.95
C HIS A 71 -19.35 6.36 0.52
N TRP A 72 -20.34 5.51 0.37
CA TRP A 72 -21.71 5.91 0.08
C TRP A 72 -22.72 4.91 0.65
N LEU A 73 -23.93 5.40 0.83
CA LEU A 73 -25.04 4.60 1.32
C LEU A 73 -25.97 4.26 0.15
N THR A 74 -26.45 3.03 0.14
CA THR A 74 -27.54 2.59 -0.74
C THR A 74 -28.64 1.95 0.09
N GLY A 75 -29.88 2.14 -0.35
CA GLY A 75 -31.06 1.68 0.40
C GLY A 75 -31.65 2.76 1.30
N SER A 76 -32.76 2.47 1.92
CA SER A 76 -33.46 3.35 2.85
C SER A 76 -34.19 2.56 3.92
N ILE A 77 -34.06 3.00 5.18
CA ILE A 77 -34.80 2.46 6.33
C ILE A 77 -36.23 3.05 6.37
N LEU A 78 -36.48 4.15 5.69
CA LEU A 78 -37.73 4.90 5.76
C LEU A 78 -38.70 4.61 4.60
N GLY A 79 -38.67 3.40 4.04
CA GLY A 79 -39.69 2.95 3.09
C GLY A 79 -39.77 3.80 1.82
N ALA A 80 -38.64 4.07 1.16
CA ALA A 80 -38.68 4.57 -0.21
C ALA A 80 -39.40 3.53 -1.07
N SER A 81 -40.38 3.96 -1.83
CA SER A 81 -41.41 3.17 -2.49
C SER A 81 -40.95 2.06 -3.46
N ASN A 82 -39.66 1.83 -3.58
CA ASN A 82 -39.05 0.82 -4.45
C ASN A 82 -38.08 -0.12 -3.74
N ALA A 83 -37.93 -0.04 -2.42
CA ALA A 83 -37.11 -0.97 -1.67
C ALA A 83 -37.90 -2.21 -1.32
N THR A 84 -37.49 -3.35 -1.85
CA THR A 84 -38.08 -4.67 -1.53
C THR A 84 -37.67 -5.13 -0.12
N GLU A 85 -36.64 -4.50 0.42
CA GLU A 85 -36.09 -4.81 1.75
C GLU A 85 -35.80 -3.50 2.51
N ASP A 86 -36.11 -3.52 3.80
CA ASP A 86 -35.85 -2.43 4.73
C ASP A 86 -34.41 -2.52 5.22
N SER A 87 -33.46 -2.19 4.33
CA SER A 87 -32.04 -2.33 4.58
C SER A 87 -31.23 -1.15 4.08
N VAL A 88 -30.12 -0.85 4.76
CA VAL A 88 -29.12 0.13 4.35
C VAL A 88 -27.79 -0.57 4.15
N GLN A 89 -27.19 -0.35 3.00
CA GLN A 89 -25.88 -0.88 2.67
C GLN A 89 -24.84 0.22 2.69
N PHE A 90 -23.76 -0.01 3.43
CA PHE A 90 -22.57 0.84 3.43
C PHE A 90 -21.59 0.30 2.41
N ASN A 91 -21.21 1.14 1.46
CA ASN A 91 -20.26 0.80 0.42
C ASN A 91 -18.97 1.61 0.59
N TYR A 92 -17.85 0.96 0.34
CA TYR A 92 -16.53 1.58 0.37
C TYR A 92 -15.79 1.27 -0.91
N ARG A 93 -15.04 2.25 -1.40
CA ARG A 93 -14.18 2.11 -2.57
C ARG A 93 -12.87 2.84 -2.37
N SER A 94 -11.77 2.17 -2.70
CA SER A 94 -10.44 2.77 -2.81
C SER A 94 -9.86 2.43 -4.18
N GLU A 95 -9.31 3.41 -4.87
CA GLU A 95 -8.63 3.22 -6.15
C GLU A 95 -7.22 3.78 -6.06
N CYS A 96 -6.24 2.90 -6.05
CA CYS A 96 -4.83 3.27 -5.96
C CYS A 96 -3.97 2.55 -7.00
N ASN A 97 -2.81 3.13 -7.26
CA ASN A 97 -1.76 2.54 -8.07
C ASN A 97 -0.44 2.59 -7.33
N LEU A 98 0.35 1.53 -7.43
CA LEU A 98 1.68 1.44 -6.85
C LEU A 98 2.71 1.81 -7.91
N ILE A 99 3.54 2.81 -7.60
CA ILE A 99 4.66 3.22 -8.44
C ILE A 99 5.95 2.79 -7.76
N THR A 100 6.76 2.03 -8.49
CA THR A 100 8.09 1.60 -8.05
C THR A 100 9.14 2.25 -8.94
N ARG A 101 10.06 3.00 -8.34
CA ARG A 101 11.19 3.63 -9.02
C ARG A 101 12.49 2.97 -8.59
N ALA A 102 13.50 3.01 -9.45
CA ALA A 102 14.82 2.42 -9.21
C ALA A 102 14.72 0.96 -8.70
N ALA A 103 14.00 0.13 -9.43
CA ALA A 103 13.76 -1.27 -9.08
C ALA A 103 15.05 -2.05 -8.79
N ASN A 104 16.18 -1.68 -9.43
CA ASN A 104 17.49 -2.25 -9.20
C ASN A 104 18.10 -1.96 -7.82
N ARG A 105 17.52 -1.04 -7.06
CA ARG A 105 17.93 -0.73 -5.68
C ARG A 105 17.09 -1.44 -4.63
N HIS A 106 16.02 -2.12 -5.03
CA HIS A 106 15.23 -2.97 -4.15
C HIS A 106 15.90 -4.33 -4.04
N VAL A 107 15.94 -4.89 -2.84
CA VAL A 107 16.54 -6.20 -2.60
C VAL A 107 15.48 -7.13 -2.04
N LEU A 108 15.32 -8.29 -2.69
CA LEU A 108 14.47 -9.36 -2.21
C LEU A 108 15.32 -10.32 -1.39
N LEU A 109 14.94 -10.55 -0.15
CA LEU A 109 15.54 -11.54 0.72
C LEU A 109 14.79 -12.84 0.53
N LYS A 110 15.50 -13.88 0.11
CA LYS A 110 14.97 -15.23 -0.02
C LYS A 110 15.23 -16.03 1.26
N LYS A 111 14.38 -17.02 1.51
CA LYS A 111 14.57 -18.03 2.57
C LYS A 111 15.67 -19.00 2.20
#